data_eba3d0cc786f1c6b5623df4550c918a3
#
_entry.id   eba3d0cc786f1c6b5623df4550c918a3
#
_cell.length_a   1.000
_cell.length_b   1.000
_cell.length_c   1.000
_cell.angle_alpha   90.00
_cell.angle_beta   90.00
_cell.angle_gamma   90.00
#
_symmetry.space_group_name_H-M   'P 1'
#
loop_
_entity.id
_entity.type
_entity.pdbx_description
1 polymer ?
#
loop_
_entity_poly.entity_id
_entity_poly.type
_entity_poly.pdbx_seq_one_letter_code
_entity_poly.pdbx_strand_id
1 'polypeptide(L)'
;MIRITDKSLCSGCSACHAVCPHDAILMIPDELGFRYPQVDPARCVECGLCESVCSFAPCEGKPEPYAFAVRHQDEGEVRKSSSGAVFAALSDYILDCGGAVYGAGFGEHFKVTHKRAVSKEERDEFRRSKYVQSDMGDTFRRVKEDLKSGMPVLFTGTPCQTAGLRSYIGEKFAEKLYLADMVCHGTPSPEVWDSYLSWHEDRAGAKAKNAIFRDKSFGWRSSCETIEFDCRKVSSRSYNHLFYLNIMMRESCGVCPFASVYRPSDLTMADYWRKDKDCPDFASDNMGCSLVLCSSDKGRELLDKVTESIYIQNVELKECLQLNLVRPTILHSGRKGFAKDFASHGIEYVMKRYGDLGWRYKLECMFRSVYQFFRQTARKMIGRR
;
A
#
# COMPACT_ATOMS: atom_id res chain seq x y z
N MET A 1 9.61 -17.47 22.68
CA MET A 1 9.46 -17.57 21.20
C MET A 1 8.15 -16.97 20.75
N ILE A 2 8.13 -16.29 19.60
CA ILE A 2 6.92 -15.63 19.11
C ILE A 2 5.78 -16.63 18.83
N ARG A 3 4.57 -16.33 19.34
CA ARG A 3 3.34 -17.09 19.10
C ARG A 3 2.22 -16.12 18.78
N ILE A 4 1.55 -16.34 17.67
CA ILE A 4 0.40 -15.53 17.26
C ILE A 4 -0.88 -16.28 17.61
N THR A 5 -1.45 -15.97 18.77
CA THR A 5 -2.74 -16.51 19.23
C THR A 5 -3.91 -15.66 18.73
N ASP A 6 -3.68 -14.38 18.51
CA ASP A 6 -4.64 -13.43 17.93
C ASP A 6 -4.06 -12.87 16.62
N LYS A 7 -4.68 -13.23 15.49
CA LYS A 7 -4.28 -12.79 14.16
C LYS A 7 -4.31 -11.27 13.99
N SER A 8 -5.12 -10.57 14.78
CA SER A 8 -5.19 -9.09 14.73
C SER A 8 -3.92 -8.40 15.24
N LEU A 9 -3.09 -9.10 16.03
CA LEU A 9 -1.84 -8.56 16.58
C LEU A 9 -0.62 -8.84 15.70
N CYS A 10 -0.80 -9.39 14.50
CA CYS A 10 0.30 -9.66 13.59
C CYS A 10 0.06 -9.04 12.22
N SER A 11 0.91 -8.09 11.82
CA SER A 11 0.87 -7.47 10.49
C SER A 11 1.50 -8.31 9.37
N GLY A 12 2.23 -9.38 9.70
CA GLY A 12 2.97 -10.19 8.72
C GLY A 12 4.17 -9.47 8.11
N CYS A 13 4.81 -8.55 8.84
CA CYS A 13 5.96 -7.78 8.35
C CYS A 13 7.24 -8.61 8.15
N SER A 14 7.29 -9.87 8.65
CA SER A 14 8.40 -10.81 8.54
C SER A 14 9.68 -10.44 9.34
N ALA A 15 9.66 -9.43 10.21
CA ALA A 15 10.83 -9.07 11.03
C ALA A 15 11.30 -10.23 11.93
N CYS A 16 10.36 -10.96 12.54
CA CYS A 16 10.65 -12.13 13.36
C CYS A 16 11.30 -13.27 12.57
N HIS A 17 10.91 -13.49 11.31
CA HIS A 17 11.55 -14.44 10.40
C HIS A 17 12.99 -13.98 10.07
N ALA A 18 13.14 -12.72 9.69
CA ALA A 18 14.43 -12.17 9.25
C ALA A 18 15.49 -12.19 10.38
N VAL A 19 15.09 -11.92 11.63
CA VAL A 19 16.01 -11.84 12.78
C VAL A 19 16.47 -13.20 13.29
N CYS A 20 15.77 -14.29 12.96
CA CYS A 20 16.08 -15.62 13.49
C CYS A 20 17.40 -16.16 12.91
N PRO A 21 18.47 -16.33 13.71
CA PRO A 21 19.75 -16.83 13.21
C PRO A 21 19.76 -18.34 12.93
N HIS A 22 18.72 -19.04 13.40
CA HIS A 22 18.55 -20.49 13.23
C HIS A 22 17.55 -20.84 12.14
N ASP A 23 16.99 -19.84 11.42
CA ASP A 23 15.91 -20.02 10.44
C ASP A 23 14.76 -20.90 10.96
N ALA A 24 14.47 -20.78 12.26
CA ALA A 24 13.44 -21.56 12.94
C ALA A 24 12.03 -20.99 12.75
N ILE A 25 11.86 -19.90 12.00
CA ILE A 25 10.55 -19.25 11.80
C ILE A 25 10.18 -19.25 10.32
N LEU A 26 9.10 -19.90 9.99
CA LEU A 26 8.52 -19.91 8.65
C LEU A 26 7.29 -18.98 8.62
N MET A 27 7.10 -18.27 7.52
CA MET A 27 5.92 -17.42 7.28
C MET A 27 4.88 -18.22 6.50
N ILE A 28 3.90 -18.83 7.19
CA ILE A 28 2.91 -19.73 6.61
C ILE A 28 1.64 -18.96 6.26
N PRO A 29 1.09 -19.12 5.03
CA PRO A 29 -0.16 -18.48 4.64
C PRO A 29 -1.37 -19.13 5.30
N ASP A 30 -2.38 -18.33 5.63
CA ASP A 30 -3.71 -18.80 5.99
C ASP A 30 -4.61 -18.96 4.75
N GLU A 31 -5.90 -19.23 4.98
CA GLU A 31 -6.92 -19.45 3.92
C GLU A 31 -7.15 -18.24 2.98
N LEU A 32 -6.72 -17.05 3.39
CA LEU A 32 -6.74 -15.84 2.57
C LEU A 32 -5.35 -15.47 2.05
N GLY A 33 -4.34 -16.32 2.24
CA GLY A 33 -2.97 -16.11 1.80
C GLY A 33 -2.17 -15.15 2.70
N PHE A 34 -2.71 -14.71 3.84
CA PHE A 34 -1.98 -13.90 4.80
C PHE A 34 -0.98 -14.74 5.57
N ARG A 35 0.29 -14.34 5.53
CA ARG A 35 1.36 -15.08 6.17
C ARG A 35 1.49 -14.75 7.66
N TYR A 36 1.67 -15.79 8.48
CA TYR A 36 1.90 -15.71 9.92
C TYR A 36 3.14 -16.54 10.31
N PRO A 37 3.90 -16.11 11.34
CA PRO A 37 5.07 -16.86 11.79
C PRO A 37 4.64 -18.18 12.43
N GLN A 38 5.27 -19.27 12.00
CA GLN A 38 5.24 -20.58 12.64
C GLN A 38 6.65 -20.96 13.03
N VAL A 39 6.84 -21.29 14.31
CA VAL A 39 8.14 -21.65 14.87
C VAL A 39 8.35 -23.15 14.78
N ASP A 40 9.48 -23.56 14.21
CA ASP A 40 9.95 -24.94 14.27
C ASP A 40 10.64 -25.19 15.62
N PRO A 41 10.05 -25.99 16.53
CA PRO A 41 10.58 -26.22 17.84
C PRO A 41 11.92 -26.99 17.83
N ALA A 42 12.20 -27.76 16.78
CA ALA A 42 13.46 -28.51 16.65
C ALA A 42 14.66 -27.61 16.34
N ARG A 43 14.42 -26.43 15.76
CA ARG A 43 15.43 -25.43 15.41
C ARG A 43 15.47 -24.25 16.37
N CYS A 44 14.43 -24.06 17.17
CA CYS A 44 14.29 -22.91 18.06
C CYS A 44 15.10 -23.11 19.37
N VAL A 45 16.00 -22.18 19.66
CA VAL A 45 16.81 -22.15 20.92
C VAL A 45 16.24 -21.18 21.97
N GLU A 46 15.01 -20.69 21.78
CA GLU A 46 14.29 -19.79 22.70
C GLU A 46 15.04 -18.50 23.09
N CYS A 47 15.88 -17.95 22.19
CA CYS A 47 16.69 -16.75 22.44
C CYS A 47 15.91 -15.44 22.57
N GLY A 48 14.61 -15.39 22.29
CA GLY A 48 13.75 -14.21 22.44
C GLY A 48 13.86 -13.13 21.35
N LEU A 49 14.80 -13.21 20.39
CA LEU A 49 15.04 -12.19 19.37
C LEU A 49 13.81 -11.89 18.51
N CYS A 50 12.99 -12.89 18.23
CA CYS A 50 11.77 -12.74 17.43
C CYS A 50 10.68 -11.94 18.14
N GLU A 51 10.64 -11.95 19.45
CA GLU A 51 9.71 -11.15 20.27
C GLU A 51 10.24 -9.71 20.39
N SER A 52 11.54 -9.54 20.65
CA SER A 52 12.14 -8.22 20.79
C SER A 52 12.10 -7.37 19.52
N VAL A 53 12.14 -8.00 18.34
CA VAL A 53 12.04 -7.29 17.04
C VAL A 53 10.62 -6.93 16.64
N CYS A 54 9.60 -7.47 17.32
CA CYS A 54 8.21 -7.22 16.97
C CYS A 54 7.81 -5.79 17.33
N SER A 55 7.53 -4.97 16.31
CA SER A 55 7.27 -3.53 16.41
C SER A 55 5.81 -3.15 16.13
N PHE A 56 4.86 -4.10 16.28
CA PHE A 56 3.44 -3.80 16.06
C PHE A 56 2.85 -3.06 17.27
N ALA A 57 3.28 -1.80 17.44
CA ALA A 57 2.90 -0.90 18.53
C ALA A 57 2.86 0.56 18.05
N PRO A 58 2.15 1.47 18.72
CA PRO A 58 2.14 2.90 18.39
C PRO A 58 3.54 3.52 18.40
N CYS A 59 3.74 4.54 17.57
CA CYS A 59 4.96 5.34 17.56
C CYS A 59 4.83 6.48 18.58
N GLU A 60 5.32 6.25 19.79
CA GLU A 60 5.27 7.24 20.87
C GLU A 60 6.43 8.24 20.81
N GLY A 61 6.23 9.44 21.39
CA GLY A 61 7.28 10.45 21.59
C GLY A 61 7.81 11.12 20.32
N LYS A 62 7.17 10.92 19.16
CA LYS A 62 7.57 11.60 17.92
C LYS A 62 6.94 12.99 17.82
N PRO A 63 7.67 13.97 17.25
CA PRO A 63 7.11 15.28 16.93
C PRO A 63 6.04 15.17 15.84
N GLU A 64 5.18 16.18 15.78
CA GLU A 64 4.22 16.33 14.68
C GLU A 64 4.98 16.51 13.36
N PRO A 65 4.61 15.75 12.29
CA PRO A 65 5.32 15.84 11.03
C PRO A 65 5.01 17.14 10.27
N TYR A 66 5.96 17.62 9.50
CA TYR A 66 5.70 18.65 8.48
C TYR A 66 4.94 18.05 7.32
N ALA A 67 4.00 18.81 6.75
CA ALA A 67 3.16 18.37 5.65
C ALA A 67 3.43 19.22 4.38
N PHE A 68 3.54 18.53 3.25
CA PHE A 68 3.81 19.16 1.95
C PHE A 68 2.89 18.59 0.87
N ALA A 69 2.42 19.45 -0.02
CA ALA A 69 1.91 19.07 -1.33
C ALA A 69 3.09 19.00 -2.30
N VAL A 70 3.28 17.86 -2.97
CA VAL A 70 4.46 17.61 -3.81
C VAL A 70 4.05 17.03 -5.16
N ARG A 71 4.67 17.54 -6.23
CA ARG A 71 4.48 17.01 -7.57
C ARG A 71 5.78 17.07 -8.36
N HIS A 72 6.10 16.01 -9.10
CA HIS A 72 7.26 15.96 -9.98
C HIS A 72 7.11 16.99 -11.11
N GLN A 73 8.23 17.63 -11.51
CA GLN A 73 8.22 18.62 -12.59
C GLN A 73 8.01 17.97 -13.96
N ASP A 74 8.53 16.76 -14.15
CA ASP A 74 8.29 15.98 -15.38
C ASP A 74 6.89 15.34 -15.34
N GLU A 75 6.02 15.79 -16.24
CA GLU A 75 4.67 15.25 -16.39
C GLU A 75 4.67 13.76 -16.81
N GLY A 76 5.69 13.29 -17.53
CA GLY A 76 5.84 11.88 -17.89
C GLY A 76 5.95 11.00 -16.66
N GLU A 77 6.72 11.44 -15.65
CA GLU A 77 6.85 10.76 -14.37
C GLU A 77 5.54 10.79 -13.57
N VAL A 78 4.81 11.90 -13.60
CA VAL A 78 3.48 12.00 -12.97
C VAL A 78 2.48 11.05 -13.64
N ARG A 79 2.49 10.92 -14.96
CA ARG A 79 1.59 10.00 -15.71
C ARG A 79 1.86 8.53 -15.38
N LYS A 80 3.12 8.14 -15.21
CA LYS A 80 3.54 6.79 -14.84
C LYS A 80 3.24 6.44 -13.37
N SER A 81 2.98 7.42 -12.51
CA SER A 81 2.80 7.27 -11.07
C SER A 81 1.32 7.31 -10.66
N SER A 82 0.97 6.81 -9.46
CA SER A 82 -0.40 6.88 -8.94
C SER A 82 -0.83 8.29 -8.57
N SER A 83 0.11 9.14 -8.12
CA SER A 83 -0.15 10.51 -7.66
C SER A 83 0.88 11.48 -8.25
N GLY A 84 1.47 12.35 -7.44
CA GLY A 84 2.43 13.39 -7.83
C GLY A 84 3.85 12.90 -8.12
N ALA A 85 4.13 11.60 -8.14
CA ALA A 85 5.41 10.98 -8.49
C ALA A 85 6.59 11.28 -7.54
N VAL A 86 6.34 11.63 -6.29
CA VAL A 86 7.41 11.87 -5.30
C VAL A 86 8.31 10.64 -5.11
N PHE A 87 7.76 9.41 -5.18
CA PHE A 87 8.55 8.19 -5.14
C PHE A 87 9.62 8.15 -6.25
N ALA A 88 9.29 8.60 -7.46
CA ALA A 88 10.25 8.64 -8.57
C ALA A 88 11.43 9.55 -8.23
N ALA A 89 11.17 10.80 -7.80
CA ALA A 89 12.23 11.75 -7.43
C ALA A 89 13.14 11.21 -6.31
N LEU A 90 12.55 10.70 -5.20
CA LEU A 90 13.32 10.16 -4.07
C LEU A 90 14.17 8.95 -4.48
N SER A 91 13.59 8.04 -5.27
CA SER A 91 14.30 6.84 -5.72
C SER A 91 15.38 7.14 -6.76
N ASP A 92 15.16 8.10 -7.65
CA ASP A 92 16.19 8.55 -8.61
C ASP A 92 17.42 9.06 -7.87
N TYR A 93 17.22 9.93 -6.87
CA TYR A 93 18.33 10.45 -6.06
C TYR A 93 19.14 9.32 -5.38
N ILE A 94 18.46 8.35 -4.75
CA ILE A 94 19.15 7.23 -4.08
C ILE A 94 19.92 6.37 -5.07
N LEU A 95 19.35 6.08 -6.25
CA LEU A 95 20.00 5.32 -7.31
C LEU A 95 21.20 6.08 -7.90
N ASP A 96 21.07 7.38 -8.12
CA ASP A 96 22.16 8.25 -8.64
C ASP A 96 23.31 8.37 -7.61
N CYS A 97 23.03 8.18 -6.31
CA CYS A 97 24.06 8.03 -5.26
C CYS A 97 24.67 6.61 -5.18
N GLY A 98 24.39 5.72 -6.14
CA GLY A 98 24.88 4.33 -6.12
C GLY A 98 24.16 3.46 -5.07
N GLY A 99 22.97 3.85 -4.65
CA GLY A 99 22.16 3.15 -3.65
C GLY A 99 21.26 2.06 -4.21
N ALA A 100 20.46 1.46 -3.33
CA ALA A 100 19.44 0.49 -3.65
C ALA A 100 18.04 0.98 -3.22
N VAL A 101 17.04 0.66 -4.03
CA VAL A 101 15.64 0.95 -3.75
C VAL A 101 14.89 -0.35 -3.57
N TYR A 102 14.10 -0.43 -2.49
CA TYR A 102 13.23 -1.58 -2.22
C TYR A 102 11.78 -1.14 -2.28
N GLY A 103 10.95 -1.94 -2.97
CA GLY A 103 9.53 -1.66 -3.12
C GLY A 103 8.73 -2.87 -3.57
N ALA A 104 7.40 -2.73 -3.54
CA ALA A 104 6.50 -3.77 -3.98
C ALA A 104 6.45 -3.84 -5.51
N GLY A 105 6.83 -4.97 -6.07
CA GLY A 105 6.72 -5.32 -7.49
C GLY A 105 5.90 -6.59 -7.72
N PHE A 106 5.73 -6.96 -8.98
CA PHE A 106 5.13 -8.23 -9.34
C PHE A 106 6.21 -9.31 -9.48
N GLY A 107 5.97 -10.47 -8.89
CA GLY A 107 6.71 -11.70 -9.11
C GLY A 107 6.01 -12.58 -10.14
N GLU A 108 6.31 -13.88 -10.09
CA GLU A 108 5.65 -14.86 -10.94
C GLU A 108 4.13 -14.85 -10.73
N HIS A 109 3.36 -14.99 -11.81
CA HIS A 109 1.90 -14.96 -11.79
C HIS A 109 1.29 -13.74 -11.10
N PHE A 110 1.96 -12.57 -11.22
CA PHE A 110 1.52 -11.31 -10.60
C PHE A 110 1.36 -11.37 -9.07
N LYS A 111 2.04 -12.30 -8.39
CA LYS A 111 2.18 -12.25 -6.93
C LYS A 111 2.93 -10.99 -6.53
N VAL A 112 2.40 -10.28 -5.55
CA VAL A 112 3.05 -9.05 -5.08
C VAL A 112 4.15 -9.43 -4.10
N THR A 113 5.40 -9.00 -4.40
CA THR A 113 6.59 -9.27 -3.59
C THR A 113 7.40 -7.99 -3.41
N HIS A 114 8.13 -7.89 -2.30
CA HIS A 114 9.15 -6.85 -2.20
C HIS A 114 10.40 -7.25 -2.96
N LYS A 115 10.91 -6.32 -3.74
CA LYS A 115 12.07 -6.51 -4.61
C LYS A 115 13.11 -5.43 -4.38
N ARG A 116 14.32 -5.67 -4.85
CA ARG A 116 15.46 -4.76 -4.87
C ARG A 116 15.67 -4.23 -6.28
N ALA A 117 15.98 -2.96 -6.42
CA ALA A 117 16.38 -2.32 -7.66
C ALA A 117 17.66 -1.50 -7.44
N VAL A 118 18.56 -1.53 -8.43
CA VAL A 118 19.78 -0.72 -8.48
C VAL A 118 19.86 0.12 -9.75
N SER A 119 18.83 0.07 -10.57
CA SER A 119 18.65 0.94 -11.73
C SER A 119 17.24 1.54 -11.76
N LYS A 120 17.05 2.61 -12.56
CA LYS A 120 15.75 3.26 -12.73
C LYS A 120 14.75 2.35 -13.45
N GLU A 121 15.23 1.52 -14.36
CA GLU A 121 14.43 0.55 -15.12
C GLU A 121 13.86 -0.52 -14.20
N GLU A 122 14.67 -1.10 -13.32
CA GLU A 122 14.23 -2.08 -12.32
C GLU A 122 13.26 -1.45 -11.31
N ARG A 123 13.55 -0.21 -10.83
CA ARG A 123 12.74 0.53 -9.91
C ARG A 123 11.35 0.87 -10.48
N ASP A 124 11.22 1.06 -11.78
CA ASP A 124 9.94 1.43 -12.41
C ASP A 124 8.84 0.41 -12.18
N GLU A 125 9.19 -0.85 -11.93
CA GLU A 125 8.25 -1.89 -11.53
C GLU A 125 7.55 -1.58 -10.18
N PHE A 126 8.19 -0.81 -9.29
CA PHE A 126 7.65 -0.46 -7.98
C PHE A 126 6.66 0.71 -8.03
N ARG A 127 6.60 1.40 -9.15
CA ARG A 127 5.62 2.47 -9.37
C ARG A 127 4.20 1.95 -9.20
N ARG A 128 3.33 2.83 -8.76
CA ARG A 128 1.91 2.58 -8.50
C ARG A 128 1.68 1.62 -7.32
N SER A 129 0.58 1.79 -6.65
CA SER A 129 0.17 0.94 -5.52
C SER A 129 -0.34 -0.39 -6.02
N LYS A 130 0.11 -1.48 -5.38
CA LYS A 130 -0.44 -2.83 -5.53
C LYS A 130 -1.35 -3.09 -4.35
N TYR A 131 -2.65 -3.24 -4.59
CA TYR A 131 -3.65 -3.47 -3.53
C TYR A 131 -3.71 -4.94 -3.15
N VAL A 132 -2.57 -5.47 -2.71
CA VAL A 132 -2.36 -6.84 -2.24
C VAL A 132 -1.25 -6.81 -1.20
N GLN A 133 -1.33 -7.64 -0.15
CA GLN A 133 -0.20 -7.78 0.76
C GLN A 133 1.01 -8.35 0.03
N SER A 134 2.12 -7.61 0.04
CA SER A 134 3.37 -8.10 -0.56
C SER A 134 4.05 -9.14 0.33
N ASP A 135 4.60 -10.18 -0.29
CA ASP A 135 5.51 -11.10 0.38
C ASP A 135 6.88 -10.44 0.57
N MET A 136 7.38 -10.46 1.78
CA MET A 136 8.67 -9.85 2.13
C MET A 136 9.85 -10.77 1.80
N GLY A 137 9.65 -12.10 1.79
CA GLY A 137 10.74 -13.04 1.62
C GLY A 137 11.97 -12.68 2.46
N ASP A 138 13.14 -12.67 1.83
CA ASP A 138 14.42 -12.29 2.45
C ASP A 138 14.76 -10.80 2.36
N THR A 139 13.80 -9.96 1.99
CA THR A 139 14.03 -8.53 1.73
C THR A 139 14.76 -7.82 2.87
N PHE A 140 14.37 -8.07 4.12
CA PHE A 140 14.99 -7.41 5.27
C PHE A 140 16.48 -7.80 5.45
N ARG A 141 16.82 -9.06 5.19
CA ARG A 141 18.22 -9.53 5.22
C ARG A 141 19.04 -8.85 4.11
N ARG A 142 18.49 -8.76 2.89
CA ARG A 142 19.16 -8.08 1.76
C ARG A 142 19.37 -6.58 2.02
N VAL A 143 18.37 -5.89 2.58
CA VAL A 143 18.52 -4.49 3.01
C VAL A 143 19.70 -4.35 3.99
N LYS A 144 19.81 -5.27 4.96
CA LYS A 144 20.92 -5.24 5.93
C LYS A 144 22.28 -5.50 5.29
N GLU A 145 22.35 -6.34 4.28
CA GLU A 145 23.57 -6.61 3.50
C GLU A 145 24.00 -5.37 2.69
N ASP A 146 23.07 -4.71 1.99
CA ASP A 146 23.36 -3.47 1.28
C ASP A 146 23.87 -2.36 2.23
N LEU A 147 23.22 -2.18 3.37
CA LEU A 147 23.65 -1.21 4.38
C LEU A 147 25.02 -1.53 4.96
N LYS A 148 25.34 -2.82 5.19
CA LYS A 148 26.67 -3.26 5.64
C LYS A 148 27.75 -3.00 4.60
N SER A 149 27.42 -3.06 3.31
CA SER A 149 28.34 -2.72 2.22
C SER A 149 28.58 -1.21 2.08
N GLY A 150 27.85 -0.39 2.87
CA GLY A 150 27.94 1.06 2.85
C GLY A 150 27.00 1.74 1.84
N MET A 151 26.14 0.98 1.18
CA MET A 151 25.19 1.47 0.18
C MET A 151 24.02 2.21 0.86
N PRO A 152 23.61 3.41 0.40
CA PRO A 152 22.37 4.03 0.87
C PRO A 152 21.16 3.24 0.34
N VAL A 153 20.15 3.08 1.18
CA VAL A 153 18.95 2.29 0.87
C VAL A 153 17.71 3.12 1.08
N LEU A 154 16.86 3.19 0.06
CA LEU A 154 15.46 3.63 0.19
C LEU A 154 14.56 2.39 0.25
N PHE A 155 13.92 2.18 1.38
CA PHE A 155 12.88 1.16 1.50
C PHE A 155 11.49 1.80 1.50
N THR A 156 10.62 1.33 0.61
CA THR A 156 9.22 1.79 0.55
C THR A 156 8.27 0.63 0.84
N GLY A 157 7.27 0.87 1.69
CA GLY A 157 6.33 -0.17 2.09
C GLY A 157 5.14 0.38 2.88
N THR A 158 4.33 -0.53 3.42
CA THR A 158 3.30 -0.14 4.39
C THR A 158 3.95 0.23 5.74
N PRO A 159 3.28 1.03 6.59
CA PRO A 159 3.87 1.45 7.88
C PRO A 159 4.32 0.28 8.76
N CYS A 160 3.57 -0.81 8.78
CA CYS A 160 3.94 -2.00 9.54
C CYS A 160 5.20 -2.70 8.98
N GLN A 161 5.44 -2.63 7.67
CA GLN A 161 6.65 -3.16 7.05
C GLN A 161 7.86 -2.28 7.36
N THR A 162 7.71 -0.95 7.27
CA THR A 162 8.79 -0.01 7.61
C THR A 162 9.12 -0.05 9.11
N ALA A 163 8.11 -0.19 9.99
CA ALA A 163 8.34 -0.39 11.43
C ALA A 163 9.11 -1.68 11.71
N GLY A 164 8.72 -2.79 11.09
CA GLY A 164 9.43 -4.07 11.21
C GLY A 164 10.87 -4.00 10.71
N LEU A 165 11.10 -3.33 9.57
CA LEU A 165 12.46 -3.15 9.05
C LEU A 165 13.30 -2.26 9.97
N ARG A 166 12.76 -1.13 10.45
CA ARG A 166 13.46 -0.24 11.41
C ARG A 166 13.92 -1.01 12.64
N SER A 167 13.02 -1.81 13.23
CA SER A 167 13.32 -2.63 14.39
C SER A 167 14.40 -3.71 14.10
N TYR A 168 14.34 -4.34 12.92
CA TYR A 168 15.31 -5.36 12.50
C TYR A 168 16.70 -4.78 12.22
N ILE A 169 16.79 -3.60 11.63
CA ILE A 169 18.07 -2.95 11.30
C ILE A 169 18.74 -2.38 12.56
N GLY A 170 17.95 -1.78 13.46
CA GLY A 170 18.44 -1.08 14.65
C GLY A 170 19.23 0.19 14.30
N GLU A 171 19.76 0.86 15.35
CA GLU A 171 20.43 2.16 15.20
C GLU A 171 21.75 2.09 14.40
N LYS A 172 22.47 0.96 14.48
CA LYS A 172 23.81 0.81 13.90
C LYS A 172 23.90 1.15 12.41
N PHE A 173 22.82 0.87 11.64
CA PHE A 173 22.77 1.07 10.19
C PHE A 173 21.68 2.06 9.79
N ALA A 174 21.08 2.77 10.76
CA ALA A 174 19.95 3.65 10.51
C ALA A 174 20.31 4.89 9.67
N GLU A 175 21.57 5.34 9.69
CA GLU A 175 22.03 6.55 9.01
C GLU A 175 21.77 6.50 7.49
N LYS A 176 22.13 5.40 6.85
CA LYS A 176 22.01 5.19 5.40
C LYS A 176 20.69 4.53 4.98
N LEU A 177 19.80 4.23 5.92
CA LEU A 177 18.48 3.67 5.66
C LEU A 177 17.41 4.77 5.64
N TYR A 178 16.85 5.06 4.48
CA TYR A 178 15.72 5.95 4.30
C TYR A 178 14.43 5.13 4.22
N LEU A 179 13.47 5.43 5.09
CA LEU A 179 12.19 4.75 5.16
C LEU A 179 11.07 5.65 4.65
N ALA A 180 10.36 5.22 3.62
CA ALA A 180 9.19 5.89 3.13
C ALA A 180 7.97 4.96 3.16
N ASP A 181 6.96 5.31 3.93
CA ASP A 181 5.70 4.57 3.94
C ASP A 181 4.59 5.31 3.18
N MET A 182 3.41 4.73 3.18
CA MET A 182 2.22 5.32 2.58
C MET A 182 1.09 5.44 3.59
N VAL A 183 0.17 6.38 3.40
CA VAL A 183 -1.11 6.36 4.11
C VAL A 183 -1.87 5.12 3.67
N CYS A 184 -1.86 4.12 4.54
CA CYS A 184 -2.31 2.76 4.24
C CYS A 184 -3.75 2.55 4.68
N HIS A 185 -4.62 2.23 3.72
CA HIS A 185 -6.01 1.87 3.99
C HIS A 185 -6.17 0.45 4.58
N GLY A 186 -5.19 -0.41 4.35
CA GLY A 186 -5.16 -1.82 4.74
C GLY A 186 -4.57 -2.68 3.63
N THR A 187 -4.24 -3.92 3.97
CA THR A 187 -3.67 -4.87 3.01
C THR A 187 -4.67 -5.97 2.66
N PRO A 188 -5.08 -6.05 1.38
CA PRO A 188 -5.98 -7.09 0.89
C PRO A 188 -5.32 -8.46 0.79
N SER A 189 -6.16 -9.48 0.72
CA SER A 189 -5.81 -10.89 0.61
C SER A 189 -5.03 -11.20 -0.68
N PRO A 190 -3.84 -11.85 -0.57
CA PRO A 190 -3.13 -12.36 -1.73
C PRO A 190 -3.91 -13.43 -2.51
N GLU A 191 -4.62 -14.33 -1.81
CA GLU A 191 -5.37 -15.43 -2.42
C GLU A 191 -6.58 -14.93 -3.21
N VAL A 192 -7.26 -13.87 -2.71
CA VAL A 192 -8.36 -13.23 -3.44
C VAL A 192 -7.85 -12.58 -4.72
N TRP A 193 -6.67 -11.97 -4.71
CA TRP A 193 -6.05 -11.41 -5.91
C TRP A 193 -5.70 -12.48 -6.94
N ASP A 194 -5.03 -13.53 -6.52
CA ASP A 194 -4.63 -14.64 -7.38
C ASP A 194 -5.85 -15.28 -8.06
N SER A 195 -6.89 -15.57 -7.27
CA SER A 195 -8.15 -16.09 -7.78
C SER A 195 -8.88 -15.12 -8.72
N TYR A 196 -8.84 -13.80 -8.43
CA TYR A 196 -9.44 -12.80 -9.28
C TYR A 196 -8.74 -12.69 -10.63
N LEU A 197 -7.41 -12.72 -10.62
CA LEU A 197 -6.60 -12.70 -11.84
C LEU A 197 -6.85 -13.97 -12.68
N SER A 198 -6.82 -15.15 -12.06
CA SER A 198 -7.09 -16.42 -12.72
C SER A 198 -8.49 -16.45 -13.34
N TRP A 199 -9.50 -15.95 -12.64
CA TRP A 199 -10.87 -15.83 -13.17
C TRP A 199 -10.96 -14.95 -14.43
N HIS A 200 -10.14 -13.90 -14.52
CA HIS A 200 -10.04 -13.09 -15.73
C HIS A 200 -9.26 -13.77 -16.84
N GLU A 201 -8.17 -14.48 -16.52
CA GLU A 201 -7.36 -15.25 -17.47
C GLU A 201 -8.18 -16.35 -18.14
N ASP A 202 -8.95 -17.12 -17.36
CA ASP A 202 -9.84 -18.17 -17.87
C ASP A 202 -10.88 -17.60 -18.85
N ARG A 203 -11.47 -16.44 -18.54
CA ARG A 203 -12.43 -15.75 -19.41
C ARG A 203 -11.79 -15.13 -20.65
N ALA A 204 -10.51 -14.78 -20.55
CA ALA A 204 -9.74 -14.24 -21.66
C ALA A 204 -9.22 -15.35 -22.59
N GLY A 205 -9.05 -16.58 -22.06
CA GLY A 205 -8.32 -17.64 -22.73
C GLY A 205 -6.83 -17.32 -22.92
N ALA A 206 -6.28 -16.44 -22.09
CA ALA A 206 -4.91 -15.91 -22.21
C ALA A 206 -4.36 -15.50 -20.85
N LYS A 207 -3.04 -15.50 -20.69
CA LYS A 207 -2.37 -15.01 -19.50
C LYS A 207 -2.29 -13.48 -19.47
N ALA A 208 -2.41 -12.90 -18.28
CA ALA A 208 -2.23 -11.48 -18.08
C ALA A 208 -0.80 -11.04 -18.39
N LYS A 209 -0.64 -9.86 -18.97
CA LYS A 209 0.65 -9.22 -19.28
C LYS A 209 0.94 -8.05 -18.36
N ASN A 210 -0.11 -7.41 -17.86
CA ASN A 210 0.02 -6.28 -16.93
C ASN A 210 -1.24 -6.17 -16.07
N ALA A 211 -1.08 -5.60 -14.87
CA ALA A 211 -2.17 -5.31 -13.96
C ALA A 211 -2.00 -3.94 -13.30
N ILE A 212 -3.02 -3.12 -13.33
CA ILE A 212 -3.03 -1.76 -12.81
C ILE A 212 -4.22 -1.61 -11.86
N PHE A 213 -3.98 -1.45 -10.56
CA PHE A 213 -5.05 -1.36 -9.56
C PHE A 213 -5.79 -0.02 -9.55
N ARG A 214 -5.13 1.06 -10.00
CA ARG A 214 -5.74 2.39 -10.21
C ARG A 214 -5.26 2.93 -11.54
N ASP A 215 -6.05 2.70 -12.58
CA ASP A 215 -5.72 3.14 -13.93
C ASP A 215 -6.10 4.62 -14.10
N LYS A 216 -5.09 5.48 -14.24
CA LYS A 216 -5.24 6.92 -14.42
C LYS A 216 -5.88 7.31 -15.75
N SER A 217 -5.99 6.41 -16.72
CA SER A 217 -6.75 6.69 -17.96
C SER A 217 -8.23 6.98 -17.69
N PHE A 218 -8.75 6.49 -16.55
CA PHE A 218 -10.09 6.81 -16.04
C PHE A 218 -10.12 8.02 -15.10
N GLY A 219 -9.00 8.73 -14.96
CA GLY A 219 -8.82 9.87 -14.07
C GLY A 219 -8.11 9.52 -12.76
N TRP A 220 -7.40 10.50 -12.20
CA TRP A 220 -6.62 10.33 -10.97
C TRP A 220 -7.45 9.84 -9.78
N ARG A 221 -8.70 10.31 -9.64
CA ARG A 221 -9.60 9.91 -8.55
C ARG A 221 -10.33 8.60 -8.81
N SER A 222 -10.09 7.96 -9.96
CA SER A 222 -10.75 6.70 -10.31
C SER A 222 -10.23 5.53 -9.47
N SER A 223 -11.12 4.62 -9.13
CA SER A 223 -10.82 3.32 -8.53
C SER A 223 -10.94 2.17 -9.54
N CYS A 224 -10.77 2.46 -10.84
CA CYS A 224 -10.83 1.44 -11.88
C CYS A 224 -9.51 0.67 -11.92
N GLU A 225 -9.58 -0.66 -11.85
CA GLU A 225 -8.46 -1.54 -12.16
C GLU A 225 -8.49 -1.97 -13.63
N THR A 226 -7.31 -2.24 -14.20
CA THR A 226 -7.17 -2.73 -15.58
C THR A 226 -6.21 -3.91 -15.61
N ILE A 227 -6.63 -5.01 -16.25
CA ILE A 227 -5.80 -6.17 -16.58
C ILE A 227 -5.61 -6.19 -18.08
N GLU A 228 -4.35 -6.26 -18.52
CA GLU A 228 -3.98 -6.25 -19.93
C GLU A 228 -3.58 -7.65 -20.40
N PHE A 229 -4.12 -8.07 -21.53
CA PHE A 229 -3.80 -9.30 -22.26
C PHE A 229 -3.24 -8.93 -23.62
N ASP A 230 -2.65 -9.88 -24.35
CA ASP A 230 -2.08 -9.64 -25.68
C ASP A 230 -3.10 -9.02 -26.67
N CYS A 231 -4.36 -9.47 -26.61
CA CYS A 231 -5.40 -9.08 -27.58
C CYS A 231 -6.41 -8.06 -27.04
N ARG A 232 -6.45 -7.83 -25.73
CA ARG A 232 -7.46 -6.95 -25.11
C ARG A 232 -7.05 -6.45 -23.74
N LYS A 233 -7.73 -5.37 -23.30
CA LYS A 233 -7.69 -4.88 -21.93
C LYS A 233 -9.07 -5.08 -21.28
N VAL A 234 -9.08 -5.46 -20.03
CA VAL A 234 -10.31 -5.58 -19.22
C VAL A 234 -10.19 -4.60 -18.07
N SER A 235 -11.09 -3.61 -18.05
CA SER A 235 -11.17 -2.63 -16.98
C SER A 235 -12.43 -2.85 -16.16
N SER A 236 -12.30 -2.80 -14.83
CA SER A 236 -13.35 -3.13 -13.88
C SER A 236 -13.19 -2.30 -12.60
N ARG A 237 -14.16 -2.41 -11.70
CA ARG A 237 -14.08 -1.90 -10.33
C ARG A 237 -14.33 -3.00 -9.30
N SER A 238 -14.49 -4.23 -9.73
CA SER A 238 -14.98 -5.34 -8.90
C SER A 238 -14.00 -5.71 -7.79
N TYR A 239 -12.71 -5.78 -8.09
CA TYR A 239 -11.68 -6.01 -7.09
C TYR A 239 -11.57 -4.82 -6.11
N ASN A 240 -11.49 -3.62 -6.65
CA ASN A 240 -11.41 -2.41 -5.83
C ASN A 240 -12.70 -2.17 -5.02
N HIS A 241 -13.85 -2.62 -5.50
CA HIS A 241 -15.08 -2.59 -4.71
C HIS A 241 -14.97 -3.46 -3.45
N LEU A 242 -14.50 -4.70 -3.56
CA LEU A 242 -14.23 -5.58 -2.40
C LEU A 242 -13.18 -4.98 -1.47
N PHE A 243 -12.15 -4.33 -2.03
CA PHE A 243 -11.12 -3.62 -1.26
C PHE A 243 -11.73 -2.50 -0.40
N TYR A 244 -12.53 -1.61 -1.01
CA TYR A 244 -13.13 -0.47 -0.28
C TYR A 244 -14.29 -0.88 0.65
N LEU A 245 -14.86 -2.08 0.48
CA LEU A 245 -15.74 -2.68 1.49
C LEU A 245 -14.98 -3.15 2.73
N ASN A 246 -13.66 -3.19 2.71
CA ASN A 246 -12.80 -3.68 3.81
C ASN A 246 -13.06 -5.15 4.19
N ILE A 247 -13.62 -5.94 3.25
CA ILE A 247 -14.10 -7.29 3.53
C ILE A 247 -13.01 -8.36 3.38
N MET A 248 -11.99 -8.08 2.55
CA MET A 248 -10.87 -8.98 2.27
C MET A 248 -9.54 -8.52 2.90
N MET A 249 -9.61 -7.65 3.91
CA MET A 249 -8.43 -7.09 4.58
C MET A 249 -7.83 -8.05 5.61
N ARG A 250 -6.53 -7.90 5.87
CA ARG A 250 -5.85 -8.53 7.01
C ARG A 250 -6.48 -8.07 8.33
N GLU A 251 -6.59 -8.96 9.31
CA GLU A 251 -7.24 -8.64 10.60
C GLU A 251 -6.55 -7.51 11.35
N SER A 252 -5.22 -7.47 11.32
CA SER A 252 -4.44 -6.42 11.99
C SER A 252 -4.68 -5.00 11.44
N CYS A 253 -5.23 -4.86 10.23
CA CYS A 253 -5.60 -3.56 9.70
C CYS A 253 -6.74 -2.89 10.50
N GLY A 254 -7.58 -3.69 11.18
CA GLY A 254 -8.67 -3.20 12.03
C GLY A 254 -8.23 -2.61 13.37
N VAL A 255 -7.00 -2.91 13.80
CA VAL A 255 -6.41 -2.41 15.05
C VAL A 255 -5.02 -1.81 14.81
N CYS A 256 -4.78 -1.32 13.60
CA CYS A 256 -3.46 -0.85 13.16
C CYS A 256 -2.93 0.29 14.03
N PRO A 257 -1.80 0.11 14.74
CA PRO A 257 -1.23 1.14 15.60
C PRO A 257 -0.60 2.30 14.82
N PHE A 258 -0.38 2.10 13.51
CA PHE A 258 0.21 3.09 12.62
C PHE A 258 -0.83 3.96 11.90
N ALA A 259 -2.11 3.84 12.20
CA ALA A 259 -3.16 4.71 11.68
C ALA A 259 -3.19 6.05 12.46
N SER A 260 -2.11 6.78 12.36
CA SER A 260 -1.79 8.01 13.07
C SER A 260 -0.93 8.91 12.20
N VAL A 261 -0.78 10.18 12.54
CA VAL A 261 0.23 11.07 11.94
C VAL A 261 1.64 10.75 12.41
N TYR A 262 1.78 10.12 13.59
CA TYR A 262 3.06 9.67 14.12
C TYR A 262 3.47 8.35 13.50
N ARG A 263 4.43 8.43 12.57
CA ARG A 263 4.75 7.32 11.67
C ARG A 263 6.11 6.70 12.00
N PRO A 264 6.30 5.39 11.69
CA PRO A 264 7.59 4.74 11.88
C PRO A 264 8.65 5.18 10.87
N SER A 265 8.24 5.78 9.75
CA SER A 265 9.10 6.12 8.61
C SER A 265 9.65 7.54 8.70
N ASP A 266 10.62 7.86 7.85
CA ASP A 266 11.17 9.21 7.71
C ASP A 266 10.23 10.09 6.89
N LEU A 267 9.59 9.47 5.86
CA LEU A 267 8.60 10.10 4.99
C LEU A 267 7.34 9.23 4.90
N THR A 268 6.17 9.86 4.80
CA THR A 268 4.91 9.20 4.48
C THR A 268 4.32 9.82 3.22
N MET A 269 3.96 8.99 2.25
CA MET A 269 3.40 9.42 0.96
C MET A 269 1.91 9.10 0.87
N ALA A 270 1.13 10.00 0.28
CA ALA A 270 -0.30 9.78 -0.01
C ALA A 270 -0.76 10.60 -1.22
N ASP A 271 -2.02 10.43 -1.62
CA ASP A 271 -2.70 11.35 -2.51
C ASP A 271 -3.04 12.66 -1.76
N TYR A 272 -2.76 13.82 -2.35
CA TYR A 272 -3.17 15.12 -1.82
C TYR A 272 -4.55 15.51 -2.37
N TRP A 273 -5.61 15.12 -1.68
CA TRP A 273 -7.00 15.28 -2.16
C TRP A 273 -7.48 16.72 -2.27
N ARG A 274 -6.76 17.68 -1.67
CA ARG A 274 -7.09 19.12 -1.69
C ARG A 274 -6.36 19.92 -2.77
N LYS A 275 -5.68 19.25 -3.72
CA LYS A 275 -4.89 19.92 -4.75
C LYS A 275 -5.68 21.01 -5.49
N ASP A 276 -6.97 20.80 -5.74
CA ASP A 276 -7.81 21.74 -6.50
C ASP A 276 -8.02 23.06 -5.73
N LYS A 277 -7.88 23.05 -4.40
CA LYS A 277 -8.00 24.23 -3.55
C LYS A 277 -6.65 24.90 -3.27
N ASP A 278 -5.65 24.09 -2.94
CA ASP A 278 -4.41 24.58 -2.36
C ASP A 278 -3.27 24.67 -3.38
N CYS A 279 -3.41 24.02 -4.55
CA CYS A 279 -2.42 24.01 -5.63
C CYS A 279 -3.10 24.42 -6.96
N PRO A 280 -3.44 25.70 -7.16
CA PRO A 280 -4.22 26.15 -8.31
C PRO A 280 -3.56 25.82 -9.66
N ASP A 281 -2.23 25.81 -9.74
CA ASP A 281 -1.48 25.47 -10.95
C ASP A 281 -1.73 24.03 -11.43
N PHE A 282 -2.17 23.15 -10.52
CA PHE A 282 -2.48 21.75 -10.82
C PHE A 282 -3.99 21.44 -10.75
N ALA A 283 -4.83 22.42 -10.46
CA ALA A 283 -6.26 22.21 -10.24
C ALA A 283 -6.98 21.70 -11.49
N SER A 284 -6.60 22.21 -12.67
CA SER A 284 -7.26 21.91 -13.96
C SER A 284 -6.91 20.54 -14.54
N ASP A 285 -5.78 19.94 -14.13
CA ASP A 285 -5.36 18.66 -14.65
C ASP A 285 -5.88 17.50 -13.77
N ASN A 286 -6.05 16.35 -14.39
CA ASN A 286 -6.50 15.14 -13.71
C ASN A 286 -5.32 14.17 -13.42
N MET A 287 -4.13 14.70 -13.12
CA MET A 287 -2.91 13.91 -12.97
C MET A 287 -2.51 13.61 -11.53
N GLY A 288 -2.98 14.39 -10.58
CA GLY A 288 -2.73 14.18 -9.14
C GLY A 288 -1.56 14.96 -8.56
N CYS A 289 -1.55 15.03 -7.24
CA CYS A 289 -0.52 15.63 -6.40
C CYS A 289 -0.33 14.72 -5.17
N SER A 290 0.89 14.58 -4.68
CA SER A 290 1.20 13.78 -3.50
C SER A 290 1.13 14.63 -2.23
N LEU A 291 0.56 14.07 -1.15
CA LEU A 291 0.83 14.51 0.21
C LEU A 291 2.12 13.83 0.67
N VAL A 292 3.03 14.59 1.25
CA VAL A 292 4.23 14.08 1.92
C VAL A 292 4.23 14.57 3.36
N LEU A 293 4.23 13.62 4.31
CA LEU A 293 4.50 13.92 5.71
C LEU A 293 5.96 13.63 6.01
N CYS A 294 6.67 14.60 6.57
CA CYS A 294 8.08 14.50 6.91
C CYS A 294 8.21 14.35 8.44
N SER A 295 8.61 13.17 8.90
CA SER A 295 8.60 12.78 10.32
C SER A 295 9.98 12.73 10.97
N SER A 296 11.07 13.06 10.23
CA SER A 296 12.44 13.12 10.73
C SER A 296 13.29 14.13 9.95
N ASP A 297 14.38 14.61 10.57
CA ASP A 297 15.34 15.50 9.91
C ASP A 297 15.95 14.82 8.67
N LYS A 298 16.28 13.53 8.75
CA LYS A 298 16.77 12.75 7.62
C LYS A 298 15.77 12.68 6.46
N GLY A 299 14.46 12.55 6.75
CA GLY A 299 13.41 12.62 5.75
C GLY A 299 13.33 13.99 5.11
N ARG A 300 13.52 15.05 5.90
CA ARG A 300 13.57 16.42 5.41
C ARG A 300 14.76 16.64 4.49
N GLU A 301 15.95 16.23 4.91
CA GLU A 301 17.17 16.32 4.10
C GLU A 301 17.02 15.58 2.77
N LEU A 302 16.42 14.36 2.79
CA LEU A 302 16.17 13.62 1.55
C LEU A 302 15.20 14.36 0.63
N LEU A 303 14.15 14.98 1.17
CA LEU A 303 13.18 15.76 0.38
C LEU A 303 13.84 17.02 -0.20
N ASP A 304 14.71 17.69 0.56
CA ASP A 304 15.46 18.85 0.10
C ASP A 304 16.45 18.53 -1.03
N LYS A 305 17.00 17.30 -1.07
CA LYS A 305 17.90 16.84 -2.16
C LYS A 305 17.19 16.68 -3.52
N VAL A 306 15.88 16.59 -3.55
CA VAL A 306 15.10 16.37 -4.79
C VAL A 306 14.29 17.59 -5.22
N THR A 307 14.49 18.74 -4.57
CA THR A 307 13.72 19.99 -4.84
C THR A 307 13.83 20.47 -6.28
N GLU A 308 14.94 20.21 -6.98
CA GLU A 308 15.12 20.55 -8.40
C GLU A 308 14.21 19.73 -9.32
N SER A 309 13.74 18.56 -8.87
CA SER A 309 12.90 17.64 -9.66
C SER A 309 11.42 17.76 -9.32
N ILE A 310 11.04 18.51 -8.28
CA ILE A 310 9.68 18.57 -7.76
C ILE A 310 9.20 20.01 -7.53
N TYR A 311 7.90 20.21 -7.65
CA TYR A 311 7.19 21.32 -7.03
C TYR A 311 6.84 20.91 -5.61
N ILE A 312 7.12 21.77 -4.63
CA ILE A 312 6.84 21.54 -3.21
C ILE A 312 6.18 22.75 -2.59
N GLN A 313 5.12 22.54 -1.85
CA GLN A 313 4.37 23.57 -1.14
C GLN A 313 4.07 23.11 0.28
N ASN A 314 4.34 23.96 1.28
CA ASN A 314 3.91 23.72 2.66
C ASN A 314 2.38 23.72 2.75
N VAL A 315 1.82 22.80 3.50
CA VAL A 315 0.39 22.71 3.78
C VAL A 315 0.14 22.45 5.26
N GLU A 316 -1.01 22.89 5.76
CA GLU A 316 -1.39 22.66 7.15
C GLU A 316 -1.79 21.20 7.37
N LEU A 317 -1.11 20.51 8.27
CA LEU A 317 -1.36 19.09 8.56
C LEU A 317 -2.83 18.81 8.89
N LYS A 318 -3.44 19.63 9.74
CA LYS A 318 -4.86 19.47 10.14
C LYS A 318 -5.84 19.50 8.97
N GLU A 319 -5.46 20.15 7.86
CA GLU A 319 -6.30 20.27 6.67
C GLU A 319 -6.12 19.12 5.66
N CYS A 320 -5.02 18.36 5.78
CA CYS A 320 -4.73 17.21 4.93
C CYS A 320 -4.96 15.84 5.62
N LEU A 321 -5.52 15.82 6.81
CA LEU A 321 -5.82 14.59 7.53
C LEU A 321 -6.76 13.68 6.72
N GLN A 322 -6.34 12.45 6.55
CA GLN A 322 -7.12 11.37 5.94
C GLN A 322 -7.52 10.37 7.03
N LEU A 323 -8.58 9.59 6.81
CA LEU A 323 -9.10 8.67 7.83
C LEU A 323 -8.02 7.78 8.44
N ASN A 324 -7.12 7.24 7.62
CA ASN A 324 -6.04 6.34 8.06
C ASN A 324 -4.81 7.06 8.65
N LEU A 325 -4.86 8.39 8.80
CA LEU A 325 -3.97 9.19 9.66
C LEU A 325 -4.59 9.49 11.03
N VAL A 326 -5.85 9.09 11.26
CA VAL A 326 -6.60 9.41 12.48
C VAL A 326 -7.05 8.15 13.21
N ARG A 327 -7.38 7.09 12.46
CA ARG A 327 -7.87 5.83 13.02
C ARG A 327 -7.64 4.65 12.09
N PRO A 328 -7.60 3.41 12.62
CA PRO A 328 -7.58 2.19 11.84
C PRO A 328 -8.79 2.04 10.91
N THR A 329 -8.63 1.24 9.88
CA THR A 329 -9.72 0.86 8.97
C THR A 329 -10.77 0.04 9.72
N ILE A 330 -12.04 0.40 9.59
CA ILE A 330 -13.14 -0.41 10.12
C ILE A 330 -13.34 -1.61 9.20
N LEU A 331 -13.01 -2.80 9.69
CA LEU A 331 -13.21 -4.03 8.94
C LEU A 331 -14.70 -4.33 8.78
N HIS A 332 -15.08 -4.88 7.63
CA HIS A 332 -16.46 -5.25 7.35
C HIS A 332 -16.92 -6.39 8.28
N SER A 333 -18.10 -6.26 8.88
CA SER A 333 -18.66 -7.26 9.82
C SER A 333 -18.84 -8.65 9.19
N GLY A 334 -19.07 -8.72 7.88
CA GLY A 334 -19.19 -9.96 7.10
C GLY A 334 -17.86 -10.62 6.73
N ARG A 335 -16.70 -10.11 7.17
CA ARG A 335 -15.37 -10.62 6.76
C ARG A 335 -15.20 -12.12 7.00
N LYS A 336 -15.62 -12.63 8.16
CA LYS A 336 -15.54 -14.08 8.48
C LYS A 336 -16.41 -14.92 7.53
N GLY A 337 -17.61 -14.43 7.22
CA GLY A 337 -18.51 -15.07 6.25
C GLY A 337 -17.92 -15.04 4.83
N PHE A 338 -17.32 -13.93 4.45
CA PHE A 338 -16.63 -13.80 3.16
C PHE A 338 -15.47 -14.82 3.02
N ALA A 339 -14.61 -14.93 4.03
CA ALA A 339 -13.50 -15.89 4.02
C ALA A 339 -13.99 -17.34 3.85
N LYS A 340 -15.04 -17.71 4.61
CA LYS A 340 -15.67 -19.05 4.50
C LYS A 340 -16.26 -19.29 3.11
N ASP A 341 -17.01 -18.33 2.60
CA ASP A 341 -17.65 -18.44 1.29
C ASP A 341 -16.63 -18.47 0.15
N PHE A 342 -15.55 -17.67 0.27
CA PHE A 342 -14.45 -17.67 -0.68
C PHE A 342 -13.76 -19.02 -0.73
N ALA A 343 -13.40 -19.61 0.42
CA ALA A 343 -12.78 -20.92 0.51
C ALA A 343 -13.68 -22.05 -0.05
N SER A 344 -15.00 -21.94 0.12
CA SER A 344 -15.95 -22.98 -0.29
C SER A 344 -16.44 -22.85 -1.73
N HIS A 345 -16.54 -21.63 -2.28
CA HIS A 345 -17.24 -21.36 -3.54
C HIS A 345 -16.41 -20.52 -4.54
N GLY A 346 -15.24 -20.04 -4.14
CA GLY A 346 -14.32 -19.26 -4.99
C GLY A 346 -14.74 -17.83 -5.26
N ILE A 347 -13.95 -17.16 -6.13
CA ILE A 347 -13.99 -15.72 -6.35
C ILE A 347 -15.31 -15.23 -6.99
N GLU A 348 -15.83 -15.95 -7.96
CA GLU A 348 -17.05 -15.53 -8.67
C GLU A 348 -18.27 -15.46 -7.74
N TYR A 349 -18.37 -16.42 -6.82
CA TYR A 349 -19.44 -16.45 -5.82
C TYR A 349 -19.36 -15.24 -4.89
N VAL A 350 -18.18 -14.94 -4.36
CA VAL A 350 -18.04 -13.82 -3.42
C VAL A 350 -18.23 -12.47 -4.11
N MET A 351 -17.82 -12.31 -5.38
CA MET A 351 -18.11 -11.12 -6.17
C MET A 351 -19.62 -10.92 -6.44
N LYS A 352 -20.37 -12.01 -6.58
CA LYS A 352 -21.85 -11.96 -6.72
C LYS A 352 -22.54 -11.67 -5.39
N ARG A 353 -22.03 -12.24 -4.29
CA ARG A 353 -22.67 -12.15 -2.97
C ARG A 353 -22.34 -10.85 -2.24
N TYR A 354 -21.09 -10.43 -2.28
CA TYR A 354 -20.57 -9.30 -1.51
C TYR A 354 -20.13 -8.13 -2.38
N GLY A 355 -19.81 -8.37 -3.64
CA GLY A 355 -19.29 -7.41 -4.59
C GLY A 355 -20.34 -6.83 -5.53
N ASP A 356 -19.87 -6.22 -6.60
CA ASP A 356 -20.64 -5.44 -7.57
C ASP A 356 -21.27 -6.29 -8.70
N LEU A 357 -20.97 -7.58 -8.80
CA LEU A 357 -21.56 -8.48 -9.80
C LEU A 357 -22.93 -9.01 -9.40
N GLY A 358 -23.34 -8.82 -8.14
CA GLY A 358 -24.62 -9.31 -7.62
C GLY A 358 -25.82 -8.47 -8.03
N TRP A 359 -27.00 -9.10 -8.07
CA TRP A 359 -28.27 -8.43 -8.36
C TRP A 359 -28.64 -7.38 -7.29
N ARG A 360 -28.24 -7.63 -6.02
CA ARG A 360 -28.47 -6.69 -4.91
C ARG A 360 -27.74 -5.36 -5.14
N TYR A 361 -26.45 -5.43 -5.51
CA TYR A 361 -25.68 -4.22 -5.84
C TYR A 361 -26.30 -3.46 -7.03
N LYS A 362 -26.73 -4.19 -8.07
CA LYS A 362 -27.39 -3.56 -9.23
C LYS A 362 -28.68 -2.83 -8.83
N LEU A 363 -29.47 -3.42 -7.94
CA LEU A 363 -30.66 -2.77 -7.38
C LEU A 363 -30.29 -1.52 -6.55
N GLU A 364 -29.30 -1.62 -5.68
CA GLU A 364 -28.84 -0.45 -4.90
C GLU A 364 -28.36 0.69 -5.79
N CYS A 365 -27.60 0.39 -6.85
CA CYS A 365 -27.17 1.38 -7.82
C CYS A 365 -28.38 2.04 -8.53
N MET A 366 -29.38 1.26 -8.90
CA MET A 366 -30.61 1.77 -9.49
C MET A 366 -31.35 2.71 -8.52
N PHE A 367 -31.54 2.32 -7.28
CA PHE A 367 -32.18 3.18 -6.26
C PHE A 367 -31.36 4.45 -5.97
N ARG A 368 -30.04 4.36 -5.88
CA ARG A 368 -29.17 5.55 -5.70
C ARG A 368 -29.28 6.50 -6.89
N SER A 369 -29.32 5.99 -8.11
CA SER A 369 -29.47 6.81 -9.32
C SER A 369 -30.81 7.53 -9.34
N VAL A 370 -31.89 6.82 -9.01
CA VAL A 370 -33.26 7.38 -8.89
C VAL A 370 -33.30 8.47 -7.79
N TYR A 371 -32.73 8.19 -6.62
CA TYR A 371 -32.65 9.17 -5.51
C TYR A 371 -31.86 10.42 -5.91
N GLN A 372 -30.70 10.25 -6.57
CA GLN A 372 -29.89 11.38 -7.04
C GLN A 372 -30.62 12.22 -8.08
N PHE A 373 -31.35 11.59 -8.99
CA PHE A 373 -32.20 12.28 -9.98
C PHE A 373 -33.23 13.14 -9.27
N PHE A 374 -34.01 12.60 -8.34
CA PHE A 374 -34.99 13.36 -7.56
C PHE A 374 -34.36 14.50 -6.76
N ARG A 375 -33.21 14.26 -6.12
CA ARG A 375 -32.49 15.29 -5.36
C ARG A 375 -31.99 16.44 -6.24
N GLN A 376 -31.48 16.13 -7.43
CA GLN A 376 -31.07 17.16 -8.41
C GLN A 376 -32.24 17.96 -8.94
N THR A 377 -33.37 17.28 -9.25
CA THR A 377 -34.59 17.92 -9.70
C THR A 377 -35.17 18.84 -8.63
N ALA A 378 -35.24 18.38 -7.38
CA ALA A 378 -35.69 19.21 -6.24
C ALA A 378 -34.79 20.45 -6.03
N ARG A 379 -33.45 20.30 -6.11
CA ARG A 379 -32.53 21.46 -6.04
C ARG A 379 -32.75 22.46 -7.19
N LYS A 380 -33.00 22.00 -8.39
CA LYS A 380 -33.32 22.88 -9.54
C LYS A 380 -34.66 23.61 -9.37
N MET A 381 -35.62 23.00 -8.70
CA MET A 381 -36.92 23.64 -8.41
C MET A 381 -36.83 24.68 -7.30
N ILE A 382 -36.01 24.41 -6.24
CA ILE A 382 -35.82 25.31 -5.10
C ILE A 382 -34.91 26.50 -5.48
N GLY A 383 -33.90 26.29 -6.31
CA GLY A 383 -33.00 27.34 -6.80
C GLY A 383 -33.57 28.26 -7.89
N ARG A 384 -34.85 28.08 -8.28
CA ARG A 384 -35.61 28.93 -9.21
C ARG A 384 -36.63 29.82 -8.50
N ARG A 385 -36.56 29.97 -7.18
CA ARG A 385 -37.34 30.93 -6.40
C ARG A 385 -36.46 32.06 -5.86
#